data_1ee4a689be55aecdc82d13dbabc29ca1
#
_entry.id   1ee4a689be55aecdc82d13dbabc29ca1
#
_cell.length_a   1.000
_cell.length_b   1.000
_cell.length_c   1.000
_cell.angle_alpha   90.00
_cell.angle_beta   90.00
_cell.angle_gamma   90.00
#
_symmetry.space_group_name_H-M   'P 1'
#
loop_
_entity.id
_entity.type
_entity.pdbx_description
1 polymer ?
#
loop_
_entity_poly.entity_id
_entity_poly.type
_entity_poly.pdbx_seq_one_letter_code
_entity_poly.pdbx_strand_id
1 'polypeptide(L)'
;VQAADAEFTTGTPLFMGLNVIRKKGHGVSTELETLMYVLIFTLSGGILPWRHMDVDDHNLTSVKYGVMASSDEFSRRVLNHIPKECWDVVDRLRKLFFIPIYRTDVTCADFIAHLHL
;
A
#
# COMPACT_ATOMS: atom_id res chain seq x y z
N VAL A 1 -6.20 -14.43 -22.00
CA VAL A 1 -6.91 -14.26 -20.75
C VAL A 1 -5.96 -14.24 -19.58
N GLN A 2 -5.06 -15.21 -19.51
CA GLN A 2 -4.10 -15.23 -18.41
C GLN A 2 -3.21 -14.00 -18.44
N ALA A 3 -2.77 -13.61 -19.62
CA ALA A 3 -1.93 -12.42 -19.75
C ALA A 3 -2.73 -11.18 -19.35
N ALA A 4 -3.99 -11.11 -19.75
CA ALA A 4 -4.84 -9.99 -19.39
C ALA A 4 -5.06 -9.92 -17.90
N ASP A 5 -5.28 -11.06 -17.27
CA ASP A 5 -5.45 -11.12 -15.81
C ASP A 5 -4.18 -10.68 -15.09
N ALA A 6 -3.03 -11.15 -15.58
CA ALA A 6 -1.76 -10.76 -15.00
C ALA A 6 -1.52 -9.26 -15.15
N GLU A 7 -1.81 -8.72 -16.32
CA GLU A 7 -1.67 -7.30 -16.56
C GLU A 7 -2.60 -6.50 -15.65
N PHE A 8 -3.83 -6.95 -15.54
CA PHE A 8 -4.80 -6.27 -14.69
C PHE A 8 -4.33 -6.25 -13.26
N THR A 9 -3.84 -7.40 -12.77
CA THR A 9 -3.39 -7.53 -11.40
C THR A 9 -2.17 -6.65 -11.11
N THR A 10 -1.24 -6.58 -12.06
CA THR A 10 0.02 -5.87 -11.87
C THR A 10 0.07 -4.52 -12.54
N GLY A 11 -0.96 -4.17 -13.32
CA GLY A 11 -0.90 -3.01 -14.18
C GLY A 11 -1.31 -1.69 -13.55
N THR A 12 -1.72 -1.69 -12.29
CA THR A 12 -2.17 -0.46 -11.62
C THR A 12 -1.13 -0.03 -10.60
N PRO A 13 -0.19 0.83 -11.01
CA PRO A 13 0.90 1.22 -10.10
C PRO A 13 0.40 1.86 -8.82
N LEU A 14 -0.75 2.48 -8.86
CA LEU A 14 -1.35 3.12 -7.70
C LEU A 14 -1.52 2.14 -6.53
N PHE A 15 -1.93 0.92 -6.83
CA PHE A 15 -2.28 -0.08 -5.81
C PHE A 15 -1.32 -1.25 -5.72
N MET A 16 -0.30 -1.31 -6.57
CA MET A 16 0.61 -2.46 -6.58
C MET A 16 1.42 -2.54 -5.29
N GLY A 17 1.53 -3.76 -4.74
CA GLY A 17 2.44 -4.00 -3.64
C GLY A 17 3.88 -3.83 -4.08
N LEU A 18 4.76 -3.48 -3.16
CA LEU A 18 6.16 -3.25 -3.50
C LEU A 18 6.82 -4.49 -4.10
N ASN A 19 6.47 -5.67 -3.59
CA ASN A 19 7.06 -6.91 -4.09
C ASN A 19 6.67 -7.16 -5.54
N VAL A 20 5.45 -6.79 -5.91
CA VAL A 20 4.98 -6.93 -7.31
C VAL A 20 5.74 -5.96 -8.20
N ILE A 21 5.90 -4.71 -7.77
CA ILE A 21 6.64 -3.71 -8.53
C ILE A 21 8.07 -4.18 -8.77
N ARG A 22 8.67 -4.78 -7.76
CA ARG A 22 10.05 -5.31 -7.84
C ARG A 22 10.12 -6.62 -8.59
N LYS A 23 8.98 -7.15 -9.03
CA LYS A 23 8.90 -8.44 -9.73
C LYS A 23 9.45 -9.58 -8.89
N LYS A 24 9.25 -9.51 -7.58
CA LYS A 24 9.73 -10.51 -6.64
C LYS A 24 8.72 -11.61 -6.37
N GLY A 25 7.49 -11.44 -6.84
CA GLY A 25 6.47 -12.44 -6.64
C GLY A 25 5.16 -11.85 -6.20
N HIS A 26 4.16 -12.69 -6.13
CA HIS A 26 2.79 -12.31 -5.84
C HIS A 26 2.23 -13.33 -4.86
N GLY A 27 1.57 -12.87 -3.83
CA GLY A 27 1.00 -13.76 -2.83
C GLY A 27 -0.02 -13.03 -1.98
N VAL A 28 -0.50 -13.72 -0.94
CA VAL A 28 -1.52 -13.16 -0.08
C VAL A 28 -1.09 -11.83 0.52
N SER A 29 0.15 -11.74 0.97
CA SER A 29 0.65 -10.51 1.58
C SER A 29 0.61 -9.33 0.62
N THR A 30 0.99 -9.54 -0.64
CA THR A 30 0.95 -8.47 -1.63
C THR A 30 -0.47 -8.07 -2.00
N GLU A 31 -1.39 -9.03 -1.99
CA GLU A 31 -2.80 -8.72 -2.24
C GLU A 31 -3.40 -7.92 -1.09
N LEU A 32 -3.02 -8.25 0.14
CA LEU A 32 -3.47 -7.50 1.30
C LEU A 32 -2.87 -6.10 1.31
N GLU A 33 -1.64 -5.96 0.86
CA GLU A 33 -1.01 -4.65 0.71
C GLU A 33 -1.78 -3.81 -0.31
N THR A 34 -2.17 -4.41 -1.42
CA THR A 34 -3.01 -3.73 -2.42
C THR A 34 -4.32 -3.28 -1.80
N LEU A 35 -4.94 -4.13 -1.00
CA LEU A 35 -6.20 -3.78 -0.32
C LEU A 35 -6.00 -2.58 0.61
N MET A 36 -4.89 -2.53 1.31
CA MET A 36 -4.55 -1.39 2.15
C MET A 36 -4.47 -0.10 1.32
N TYR A 37 -3.82 -0.15 0.16
CA TYR A 37 -3.72 1.04 -0.69
C TYR A 37 -5.09 1.47 -1.21
N VAL A 38 -5.95 0.53 -1.57
CA VAL A 38 -7.30 0.84 -2.01
C VAL A 38 -8.08 1.53 -0.89
N LEU A 39 -7.94 1.04 0.33
CA LEU A 39 -8.59 1.63 1.48
C LEU A 39 -8.10 3.07 1.70
N ILE A 40 -6.80 3.28 1.66
CA ILE A 40 -6.21 4.61 1.82
C ILE A 40 -6.68 5.55 0.71
N PHE A 41 -6.70 5.05 -0.53
CA PHE A 41 -7.16 5.82 -1.68
C PHE A 41 -8.61 6.28 -1.48
N THR A 42 -9.46 5.36 -1.05
CA THR A 42 -10.87 5.65 -0.84
C THR A 42 -11.05 6.69 0.27
N LEU A 43 -10.37 6.50 1.38
CA LEU A 43 -10.51 7.39 2.54
C LEU A 43 -9.92 8.78 2.29
N SER A 44 -8.90 8.88 1.46
CA SER A 44 -8.24 10.15 1.18
C SER A 44 -8.84 10.91 0.00
N GLY A 45 -9.89 10.37 -0.60
CA GLY A 45 -10.48 10.99 -1.78
C GLY A 45 -9.58 10.91 -3.00
N GLY A 46 -8.74 9.89 -3.07
CA GLY A 46 -7.86 9.67 -4.21
C GLY A 46 -6.49 10.33 -4.09
N ILE A 47 -6.15 10.84 -2.92
CA ILE A 47 -4.88 11.55 -2.73
C ILE A 47 -3.82 10.56 -2.27
N LEU A 48 -3.00 10.10 -3.23
CA LEU A 48 -1.82 9.29 -2.91
C LEU A 48 -0.61 9.95 -3.56
N PRO A 49 0.53 10.00 -2.85
CA PRO A 49 1.71 10.72 -3.35
C PRO A 49 2.24 10.20 -4.69
N TRP A 50 1.97 8.95 -5.00
CA TRP A 50 2.47 8.31 -6.22
C TRP A 50 1.40 8.16 -7.31
N ARG A 51 0.29 8.88 -7.20
CA ARG A 51 -0.85 8.69 -8.11
C ARG A 51 -0.57 9.04 -9.57
N HIS A 52 0.48 9.79 -9.82
CA HIS A 52 0.85 10.19 -11.18
C HIS A 52 1.99 9.37 -11.78
N MET A 53 2.43 8.33 -11.07
CA MET A 53 3.59 7.56 -11.50
C MET A 53 3.16 6.29 -12.21
N ASP A 54 3.94 5.91 -13.21
CA ASP A 54 3.74 4.67 -13.96
C ASP A 54 4.49 3.52 -13.33
N VAL A 55 4.10 2.30 -13.69
CA VAL A 55 4.78 1.11 -13.21
C VAL A 55 6.24 1.06 -13.68
N ASP A 56 6.52 1.69 -14.83
CA ASP A 56 7.87 1.73 -15.38
C ASP A 56 8.75 2.81 -14.76
N ASP A 57 8.16 3.68 -13.95
CA ASP A 57 8.93 4.71 -13.26
C ASP A 57 9.78 4.05 -12.19
N HIS A 58 11.10 4.12 -12.36
CA HIS A 58 12.01 3.47 -11.40
C HIS A 58 12.03 4.18 -10.05
N ASN A 59 11.38 5.33 -9.92
CA ASN A 59 11.24 6.00 -8.62
C ASN A 59 10.01 5.53 -7.86
N LEU A 60 9.11 4.78 -8.49
CA LEU A 60 7.86 4.38 -7.88
C LEU A 60 8.06 3.62 -6.57
N THR A 61 8.94 2.63 -6.59
CA THR A 61 9.22 1.84 -5.38
C THR A 61 9.80 2.72 -4.28
N SER A 62 10.73 3.60 -4.63
CA SER A 62 11.36 4.48 -3.65
C SER A 62 10.36 5.44 -3.02
N VAL A 63 9.46 6.00 -3.84
CA VAL A 63 8.45 6.93 -3.32
C VAL A 63 7.48 6.21 -2.41
N LYS A 64 6.95 5.06 -2.84
CA LYS A 64 6.03 4.29 -2.01
C LYS A 64 6.67 3.89 -0.69
N TYR A 65 7.86 3.32 -0.76
CA TYR A 65 8.54 2.88 0.45
C TYR A 65 8.87 4.07 1.36
N GLY A 66 9.35 5.15 0.77
CA GLY A 66 9.73 6.33 1.53
C GLY A 66 8.56 6.94 2.30
N VAL A 67 7.37 6.95 1.69
CA VAL A 67 6.18 7.47 2.35
C VAL A 67 5.68 6.48 3.39
N MET A 68 5.57 5.21 3.02
CA MET A 68 4.94 4.22 3.89
C MET A 68 5.80 3.83 5.08
N ALA A 69 7.11 3.91 4.96
CA ALA A 69 8.01 3.53 6.04
C ALA A 69 8.33 4.69 6.99
N SER A 70 7.96 5.91 6.64
CA SER A 70 8.25 7.08 7.45
C SER A 70 6.97 7.62 8.09
N SER A 71 6.95 7.70 9.41
CA SER A 71 5.79 8.25 10.12
C SER A 71 5.52 9.70 9.74
N ASP A 72 6.57 10.50 9.59
CA ASP A 72 6.44 11.92 9.23
C ASP A 72 5.89 12.10 7.84
N GLU A 73 6.45 11.38 6.87
CA GLU A 73 6.00 11.48 5.48
C GLU A 73 4.58 10.97 5.34
N PHE A 74 4.28 9.85 5.98
CA PHE A 74 2.95 9.28 5.91
C PHE A 74 1.91 10.21 6.52
N SER A 75 2.21 10.79 7.67
CA SER A 75 1.28 11.72 8.33
C SER A 75 1.04 12.95 7.47
N ARG A 76 2.11 13.54 6.95
CA ARG A 76 2.04 14.79 6.21
C ARG A 76 1.39 14.61 4.84
N ARG A 77 1.71 13.50 4.16
CA ARG A 77 1.32 13.33 2.77
C ARG A 77 0.11 12.42 2.57
N VAL A 78 -0.26 11.64 3.57
CA VAL A 78 -1.37 10.69 3.45
C VAL A 78 -2.43 10.94 4.53
N LEU A 79 -2.06 10.80 5.80
CA LEU A 79 -3.04 10.91 6.89
C LEU A 79 -3.76 12.25 6.90
N ASN A 80 -3.05 13.30 6.51
CA ASN A 80 -3.62 14.64 6.49
C ASN A 80 -4.86 14.75 5.60
N HIS A 81 -5.03 13.84 4.66
CA HIS A 81 -6.15 13.80 3.73
C HIS A 81 -7.22 12.78 4.13
N ILE A 82 -7.06 12.13 5.27
CA ILE A 82 -7.94 11.07 5.74
C ILE A 82 -8.70 11.58 6.97
N PRO A 83 -9.99 11.22 7.12
CA PRO A 83 -10.71 11.58 8.34
C PRO A 83 -9.99 11.11 9.60
N LYS A 84 -9.95 11.95 10.60
CA LYS A 84 -9.19 11.65 11.82
C LYS A 84 -9.67 10.37 12.49
N GLU A 85 -10.93 10.05 12.37
CA GLU A 85 -11.51 8.83 12.95
C GLU A 85 -10.84 7.57 12.40
N CYS A 86 -10.29 7.65 11.20
CA CYS A 86 -9.66 6.51 10.52
C CYS A 86 -8.14 6.47 10.67
N TRP A 87 -7.54 7.50 11.25
CA TRP A 87 -6.08 7.59 11.34
C TRP A 87 -5.47 6.39 12.03
N ASP A 88 -6.08 5.96 13.12
CA ASP A 88 -5.52 4.90 13.94
C ASP A 88 -5.46 3.57 13.19
N VAL A 89 -6.56 3.20 12.55
CA VAL A 89 -6.58 1.92 11.83
C VAL A 89 -5.68 1.95 10.60
N VAL A 90 -5.65 3.09 9.90
CA VAL A 90 -4.80 3.24 8.72
C VAL A 90 -3.33 3.15 9.12
N ASP A 91 -2.95 3.83 10.19
CA ASP A 91 -1.57 3.83 10.64
C ASP A 91 -1.16 2.44 11.15
N ARG A 92 -2.06 1.72 11.79
CA ARG A 92 -1.78 0.35 12.23
C ARG A 92 -1.52 -0.58 11.05
N LEU A 93 -2.33 -0.45 9.99
CA LEU A 93 -2.11 -1.24 8.77
C LEU A 93 -0.79 -0.90 8.13
N ARG A 94 -0.45 0.37 8.05
CA ARG A 94 0.84 0.80 7.52
C ARG A 94 1.99 0.16 8.29
N LYS A 95 1.92 0.23 9.61
CA LYS A 95 2.97 -0.35 10.46
C LYS A 95 3.07 -1.86 10.31
N LEU A 96 1.95 -2.52 10.10
CA LEU A 96 1.95 -3.97 9.90
C LEU A 96 2.82 -4.37 8.71
N PHE A 97 2.76 -3.61 7.62
CA PHE A 97 3.50 -3.95 6.41
C PHE A 97 4.91 -3.38 6.36
N PHE A 98 5.17 -2.27 7.04
CA PHE A 98 6.41 -1.53 6.81
C PHE A 98 7.31 -1.33 8.02
N ILE A 99 6.84 -1.62 9.21
CA ILE A 99 7.61 -1.35 10.43
C ILE A 99 7.83 -2.64 11.20
N PRO A 100 9.05 -2.97 11.57
CA PRO A 100 10.31 -2.22 11.37
C PRO A 100 10.88 -2.37 9.97
N ILE A 101 10.45 -3.36 9.20
CA ILE A 101 10.88 -3.58 7.81
C ILE A 101 9.67 -3.96 6.96
N TYR A 102 9.83 -3.85 5.65
CA TYR A 102 8.78 -4.26 4.74
C TYR A 102 8.55 -5.77 4.82
N ARG A 103 7.31 -6.16 5.03
CA ARG A 103 6.94 -7.56 5.24
C ARG A 103 6.26 -8.13 4.00
N THR A 104 6.61 -9.37 3.69
CA THR A 104 6.00 -10.13 2.60
C THR A 104 5.27 -11.37 3.11
N ASP A 105 5.10 -11.47 4.43
CA ASP A 105 4.51 -12.63 5.08
C ASP A 105 3.25 -12.28 5.89
N VAL A 106 2.63 -11.16 5.59
CA VAL A 106 1.39 -10.74 6.27
C VAL A 106 0.27 -11.70 5.90
N THR A 107 -0.45 -12.17 6.91
CA THR A 107 -1.57 -13.09 6.71
C THR A 107 -2.90 -12.37 6.84
N CYS A 108 -3.97 -13.03 6.38
CA CYS A 108 -5.31 -12.48 6.55
C CYS A 108 -5.64 -12.29 8.04
N ALA A 109 -5.18 -13.19 8.90
CA ALA A 109 -5.40 -13.06 10.34
C ALA A 109 -4.73 -11.81 10.89
N ASP A 110 -3.49 -11.55 10.46
CA ASP A 110 -2.78 -10.33 10.86
C ASP A 110 -3.54 -9.09 10.42
N PHE A 111 -3.97 -9.08 9.19
CA PHE A 111 -4.68 -7.94 8.61
C PHE A 111 -5.98 -7.66 9.38
N ILE A 112 -6.76 -8.70 9.60
CA ILE A 112 -8.04 -8.58 10.32
C ILE A 112 -7.81 -8.09 11.76
N ALA A 113 -6.77 -8.60 12.41
CA ALA A 113 -6.45 -8.19 13.78
C ALA A 113 -6.16 -6.69 13.86
N HIS A 114 -5.54 -6.14 12.81
CA HIS A 114 -5.19 -4.73 12.78
C HIS A 114 -6.34 -3.83 12.34
N LEU A 115 -7.44 -4.41 11.86
CA LEU A 115 -8.64 -3.65 11.56
C LEU A 115 -9.50 -3.40 12.79
N HIS A 116 -9.33 -4.18 13.85
CA HIS A 116 -10.12 -4.01 15.06
C HIS A 116 -9.74 -2.74 15.79
N LEU A 117 -10.73 -2.07 16.30
CA LEU A 117 -10.56 -0.83 17.05
C LEU A 117 -10.44 -1.09 18.54
#